data_668dc1ae1422320f29f03a91bc6dd500
#
_entry.id   668dc1ae1422320f29f03a91bc6dd500
#
_cell.length_a   1.000
_cell.length_b   1.000
_cell.length_c   1.000
_cell.angle_alpha   90.00
_cell.angle_beta   90.00
_cell.angle_gamma   90.00
#
_symmetry.space_group_name_H-M   'P 1'
#
loop_
_entity.id
_entity.type
_entity.pdbx_description
1 polymer ?
#
loop_
_entity_poly.entity_id
_entity_poly.type
_entity_poly.pdbx_seq_one_letter_code
_entity_poly.pdbx_strand_id
1 'polypeptide(L)'
;MADEKKLRYSRQREMIYQYLLTTKAHPSAEMIYEDLKEEIQGLSLGTVYRNLKLLEELGKVRRIANYQDTERYDACCEDHVHFLCTNCGCIDDVDNINTEFIRKAISLENGYNLSTVSLTLTGLCPECSEQKN
;
A
#
# COMPACT_ATOMS: atom_id res chain seq x y z
N MET A 1 16.21 17.21 7.40
CA MET A 1 16.13 17.15 6.74
C MET A 1 15.52 18.05 6.16
N ALA A 2 15.74 18.35 5.58
CA ALA A 2 15.50 19.27 4.99
C ALA A 2 14.30 19.59 4.79
N ASP A 3 13.86 19.16 4.47
CA ASP A 3 12.83 19.31 4.17
C ASP A 3 12.00 19.74 4.95
N GLU A 4 12.28 20.18 5.73
CA GLU A 4 11.58 20.67 6.51
C GLU A 4 10.84 21.72 5.97
N LYS A 5 10.64 21.91 4.76
CA LYS A 5 9.71 22.67 4.28
C LYS A 5 8.47 22.33 4.90
N LYS A 6 7.78 23.07 5.65
CA LYS A 6 6.55 22.70 6.18
C LYS A 6 5.61 22.62 5.08
N LEU A 7 5.05 21.49 4.84
CA LEU A 7 4.05 21.34 3.81
C LEU A 7 2.78 22.02 4.28
N ARG A 8 2.14 22.80 3.37
CA ARG A 8 0.87 23.33 3.70
C ARG A 8 -0.10 22.28 3.99
N TYR A 9 -0.97 22.43 4.99
CA TYR A 9 -2.06 21.51 5.28
C TYR A 9 -2.96 21.43 4.06
N SER A 10 -3.39 20.25 3.72
CA SER A 10 -4.31 20.03 2.62
C SER A 10 -5.40 19.12 3.12
N ARG A 11 -6.64 19.62 3.10
CA ARG A 11 -7.76 18.80 3.53
C ARG A 11 -7.91 17.58 2.61
N GLN A 12 -7.71 17.78 1.31
CA GLN A 12 -7.82 16.66 0.38
C GLN A 12 -6.78 15.59 0.67
N ARG A 13 -5.54 16.00 0.95
CA ARG A 13 -4.48 15.03 1.25
C ARG A 13 -4.79 14.29 2.54
N GLU A 14 -5.29 15.00 3.54
CA GLU A 14 -5.60 14.36 4.79
C GLU A 14 -6.74 13.37 4.64
N MET A 15 -7.76 13.69 3.86
CA MET A 15 -8.88 12.79 3.66
C MET A 15 -8.46 11.54 2.91
N ILE A 16 -7.55 11.68 1.94
CA ILE A 16 -7.02 10.52 1.23
C ILE A 16 -6.23 9.63 2.19
N TYR A 17 -5.42 10.22 3.05
CA TYR A 17 -4.63 9.48 4.00
C TYR A 17 -5.54 8.74 5.00
N GLN A 18 -6.56 9.42 5.50
CA GLN A 18 -7.49 8.78 6.44
C GLN A 18 -8.25 7.63 5.78
N TYR A 19 -8.61 7.80 4.51
CA TYR A 19 -9.25 6.72 3.77
C TYR A 19 -8.31 5.51 3.69
N LEU A 20 -7.03 5.74 3.40
CA LEU A 20 -6.08 4.64 3.29
C LEU A 20 -5.82 3.97 4.63
N LEU A 21 -5.91 4.72 5.73
CA LEU A 21 -5.71 4.14 7.04
C LEU A 21 -6.83 3.17 7.42
N THR A 22 -8.02 3.38 6.87
CA THR A 22 -9.17 2.59 7.28
C THR A 22 -9.52 1.48 6.31
N THR A 23 -9.07 1.57 5.07
CA THR A 23 -9.44 0.56 4.08
C THR A 23 -8.44 -0.59 4.12
N LYS A 24 -8.88 -1.78 3.87
CA LYS A 24 -7.99 -2.92 3.75
C LYS A 24 -7.89 -3.40 2.32
N ALA A 25 -8.43 -2.62 1.39
CA ALA A 25 -8.47 -3.04 -0.01
C ALA A 25 -7.17 -2.76 -0.75
N HIS A 26 -6.26 -1.96 -0.17
CA HIS A 26 -5.03 -1.54 -0.83
C HIS A 26 -5.37 -1.00 -2.22
N PRO A 27 -6.06 0.13 -2.27
CA PRO A 27 -6.64 0.61 -3.53
C PRO A 27 -5.61 1.21 -4.48
N SER A 28 -5.99 1.25 -5.75
CA SER A 28 -5.26 2.02 -6.74
C SER A 28 -5.71 3.47 -6.65
N ALA A 29 -5.03 4.36 -7.36
CA ALA A 29 -5.42 5.77 -7.38
C ALA A 29 -6.82 5.93 -7.94
N GLU A 30 -7.17 5.16 -8.95
CA GLU A 30 -8.50 5.24 -9.55
C GLU A 30 -9.57 4.81 -8.56
N MET A 31 -9.31 3.78 -7.78
CA MET A 31 -10.26 3.34 -6.77
C MET A 31 -10.45 4.39 -5.69
N ILE A 32 -9.37 5.04 -5.29
CA ILE A 32 -9.45 6.11 -4.30
C ILE A 32 -10.32 7.24 -4.85
N TYR A 33 -10.07 7.60 -6.10
CA TYR A 33 -10.85 8.68 -6.73
C TYR A 33 -12.33 8.33 -6.76
N GLU A 34 -12.66 7.12 -7.19
CA GLU A 34 -14.06 6.73 -7.29
C GLU A 34 -14.75 6.73 -5.93
N ASP A 35 -14.03 6.32 -4.89
CA ASP A 35 -14.62 6.25 -3.57
C ASP A 35 -14.75 7.60 -2.89
N LEU A 36 -13.90 8.56 -3.23
CA LEU A 36 -13.87 9.82 -2.52
C LEU A 36 -14.40 11.01 -3.31
N LYS A 37 -14.65 10.84 -4.61
CA LYS A 37 -14.99 11.99 -5.45
C LYS A 37 -16.24 12.70 -5.00
N GLU A 38 -17.16 11.98 -4.36
CA GLU A 38 -18.38 12.63 -3.92
C GLU A 38 -18.20 13.30 -2.57
N GLU A 39 -17.24 12.88 -1.79
CA GLU A 39 -17.02 13.48 -0.50
C GLU A 39 -16.05 14.64 -0.55
N ILE A 40 -15.18 14.68 -1.54
CA ILE A 40 -14.18 15.72 -1.66
C ILE A 40 -14.51 16.57 -2.88
N GLN A 41 -15.04 17.75 -2.62
CA GLN A 41 -15.46 18.62 -3.69
C GLN A 41 -14.27 19.01 -4.55
N GLY A 42 -14.42 18.89 -5.84
CA GLY A 42 -13.36 19.30 -6.76
C GLY A 42 -12.21 18.30 -6.89
N LEU A 43 -12.35 17.10 -6.34
CA LEU A 43 -11.29 16.11 -6.44
C LEU A 43 -11.14 15.67 -7.89
N SER A 44 -9.89 15.57 -8.35
CA SER A 44 -9.60 15.03 -9.66
C SER A 44 -8.62 13.87 -9.49
N LEU A 45 -8.53 13.03 -10.51
CA LEU A 45 -7.61 11.91 -10.46
C LEU A 45 -6.19 12.42 -10.35
N GLY A 46 -5.86 13.52 -11.05
CA GLY A 46 -4.53 14.10 -10.93
C GLY A 46 -4.21 14.56 -9.52
N THR A 47 -5.22 15.08 -8.80
CA THR A 47 -5.03 15.47 -7.42
C THR A 47 -4.75 14.26 -6.54
N VAL A 48 -5.43 13.14 -6.81
CA VAL A 48 -5.17 11.92 -6.05
C VAL A 48 -3.73 11.48 -6.25
N TYR A 49 -3.25 11.44 -7.49
CA TYR A 49 -1.88 11.03 -7.77
C TYR A 49 -0.86 11.95 -7.11
N ARG A 50 -1.09 13.28 -7.18
CA ARG A 50 -0.16 14.22 -6.56
C ARG A 50 -0.08 14.03 -5.06
N ASN A 51 -1.21 13.80 -4.42
CA ASN A 51 -1.22 13.63 -2.97
C ASN A 51 -0.63 12.29 -2.56
N LEU A 52 -0.84 11.25 -3.35
CA LEU A 52 -0.22 9.95 -3.05
C LEU A 52 1.30 10.07 -3.14
N LYS A 53 1.80 10.81 -4.12
CA LYS A 53 3.24 10.98 -4.24
C LYS A 53 3.80 11.74 -3.03
N LEU A 54 3.10 12.77 -2.57
CA LEU A 54 3.53 13.50 -1.40
C LEU A 54 3.52 12.62 -0.16
N LEU A 55 2.46 11.84 0.02
CA LEU A 55 2.38 10.95 1.18
C LEU A 55 3.46 9.88 1.13
N GLU A 56 3.80 9.44 -0.07
CA GLU A 56 4.87 8.47 -0.23
C GLU A 56 6.22 9.11 0.15
N GLU A 57 6.45 10.34 -0.27
CA GLU A 57 7.68 11.04 0.06
C GLU A 57 7.79 11.31 1.54
N LEU A 58 6.66 11.48 2.22
CA LEU A 58 6.65 11.69 3.66
C LEU A 58 6.77 10.39 4.44
N GLY A 59 6.80 9.25 3.77
CA GLY A 59 6.91 7.96 4.43
C GLY A 59 5.63 7.47 5.06
N LYS A 60 4.48 8.07 4.71
CA LYS A 60 3.21 7.68 5.29
C LYS A 60 2.46 6.66 4.46
N VAL A 61 2.80 6.53 3.19
CA VAL A 61 2.12 5.64 2.27
C VAL A 61 3.19 4.98 1.43
N ARG A 62 2.98 3.75 1.03
CA ARG A 62 3.90 3.08 0.14
C ARG A 62 3.12 2.38 -0.96
N ARG A 63 3.78 2.19 -2.09
CA ARG A 63 3.20 1.44 -3.18
C ARG A 63 3.53 -0.02 -2.98
N ILE A 64 2.59 -0.88 -3.29
CA ILE A 64 2.79 -2.32 -3.15
C ILE A 64 2.63 -2.96 -4.52
N ALA A 65 2.59 -4.26 -4.56
CA ALA A 65 2.63 -5.02 -5.79
C ALA A 65 1.86 -4.39 -6.93
N ASN A 66 2.43 -4.48 -8.11
CA ASN A 66 1.83 -3.95 -9.31
C ASN A 66 1.38 -5.12 -10.15
N TYR A 67 0.08 -5.37 -10.18
CA TYR A 67 -0.48 -6.46 -10.97
C TYR A 67 -1.28 -5.85 -12.10
N GLN A 68 -1.01 -6.28 -13.31
CA GLN A 68 -1.71 -5.74 -14.49
C GLN A 68 -1.45 -4.23 -14.63
N ASP A 69 -0.24 -3.81 -14.31
CA ASP A 69 0.17 -2.42 -14.46
C ASP A 69 -0.65 -1.45 -13.60
N THR A 70 -1.19 -1.92 -12.52
CA THR A 70 -1.97 -1.06 -11.62
C THR A 70 -1.28 -0.99 -10.27
N GLU A 71 -0.79 0.19 -9.92
CA GLU A 71 -0.14 0.38 -8.63
C GLU A 71 -1.17 0.46 -7.53
N ARG A 72 -0.89 -0.16 -6.43
CA ARG A 72 -1.77 -0.16 -5.27
C ARG A 72 -1.05 0.51 -4.11
N TYR A 73 -1.80 0.99 -3.16
CA TYR A 73 -1.24 1.82 -2.09
C TYR A 73 -1.68 1.33 -0.72
N ASP A 74 -0.82 1.57 0.26
CA ASP A 74 -1.06 1.10 1.62
C ASP A 74 -0.50 2.15 2.58
N ALA A 75 -1.29 2.53 3.57
CA ALA A 75 -0.86 3.50 4.57
C ALA A 75 -0.06 2.86 5.71
N CYS A 76 -0.01 1.54 5.78
CA CYS A 76 0.76 0.86 6.80
C CYS A 76 2.18 0.68 6.32
N CYS A 77 3.14 1.28 7.00
CA CYS A 77 4.53 1.20 6.58
C CYS A 77 5.36 0.29 7.48
N GLU A 78 4.71 -0.57 8.26
CA GLU A 78 5.42 -1.54 9.07
C GLU A 78 5.62 -2.82 8.29
N ASP A 79 6.47 -3.68 8.80
CA ASP A 79 6.68 -4.97 8.15
C ASP A 79 5.38 -5.72 8.04
N HIS A 80 5.11 -6.25 6.90
CA HIS A 80 3.98 -7.17 6.77
C HIS A 80 4.04 -7.85 5.40
N VAL A 81 3.19 -8.83 5.23
CA VAL A 81 3.17 -9.67 4.05
C VAL A 81 1.82 -9.46 3.36
N HIS A 82 1.86 -9.24 2.07
CA HIS A 82 0.65 -9.12 1.27
C HIS A 82 0.47 -10.36 0.42
N PHE A 83 -0.75 -10.67 0.09
CA PHE A 83 -1.05 -11.75 -0.85
C PHE A 83 -1.85 -11.18 -2.01
N LEU A 84 -1.38 -11.42 -3.21
CA LEU A 84 -2.03 -10.94 -4.41
C LEU A 84 -2.64 -12.13 -5.15
N CYS A 85 -3.94 -12.12 -5.32
CA CYS A 85 -4.61 -13.17 -6.07
C CYS A 85 -4.47 -12.88 -7.56
N THR A 86 -3.89 -13.82 -8.29
CA THR A 86 -3.66 -13.61 -9.72
C THR A 86 -4.92 -13.83 -10.54
N ASN A 87 -5.98 -14.31 -9.94
CA ASN A 87 -7.24 -14.50 -10.64
C ASN A 87 -8.17 -13.30 -10.48
N CYS A 88 -8.47 -12.91 -9.26
CA CYS A 88 -9.41 -11.80 -9.05
C CYS A 88 -8.72 -10.48 -8.75
N GLY A 89 -7.41 -10.48 -8.53
CA GLY A 89 -6.67 -9.24 -8.32
C GLY A 89 -6.77 -8.65 -6.94
N CYS A 90 -7.40 -9.34 -5.99
CA CYS A 90 -7.49 -8.80 -4.64
C CYS A 90 -6.13 -8.86 -3.95
N ILE A 91 -5.90 -7.93 -3.06
CA ILE A 91 -4.67 -7.90 -2.27
C ILE A 91 -5.08 -7.89 -0.83
N ASP A 92 -4.61 -8.89 -0.09
CA ASP A 92 -4.91 -9.03 1.32
C ASP A 92 -3.65 -8.96 2.15
N ASP A 93 -3.78 -8.50 3.38
CA ASP A 93 -2.70 -8.61 4.33
C ASP A 93 -2.72 -10.01 4.90
N VAL A 94 -1.56 -10.63 4.99
CA VAL A 94 -1.46 -11.96 5.59
C VAL A 94 -0.96 -11.75 7.01
N ASP A 95 -1.87 -11.91 7.96
CA ASP A 95 -1.55 -11.66 9.34
C ASP A 95 -0.80 -12.82 9.97
N ASN A 96 -0.15 -12.53 11.07
CA ASN A 96 0.53 -13.56 11.86
C ASN A 96 1.71 -14.23 11.17
N ILE A 97 2.29 -13.56 10.19
CA ILE A 97 3.51 -14.06 9.58
C ILE A 97 4.69 -13.41 10.27
N ASN A 98 5.58 -14.24 10.79
CA ASN A 98 6.75 -13.72 11.48
C ASN A 98 7.86 -13.46 10.47
N THR A 99 8.19 -12.21 10.25
CA THR A 99 9.25 -11.85 9.31
C THR A 99 10.62 -11.81 9.95
N GLU A 100 10.71 -12.11 11.24
CA GLU A 100 11.96 -11.99 11.93
C GLU A 100 13.02 -12.95 11.39
N PHE A 101 12.63 -14.13 10.98
CA PHE A 101 13.62 -15.06 10.47
C PHE A 101 14.17 -14.59 9.13
N ILE A 102 13.38 -13.85 8.36
CA ILE A 102 13.86 -13.26 7.11
C ILE A 102 14.91 -12.21 7.41
N ARG A 103 14.64 -11.36 8.40
CA ARG A 103 15.60 -10.34 8.80
C ARG A 103 16.89 -10.98 9.28
N LYS A 104 16.78 -12.02 10.07
CA LYS A 104 17.97 -12.69 10.60
C LYS A 104 18.76 -13.38 9.50
N ALA A 105 18.09 -14.05 8.59
CA ALA A 105 18.78 -14.76 7.52
C ALA A 105 19.58 -13.79 6.66
N ILE A 106 18.96 -12.68 6.27
CA ILE A 106 19.64 -11.71 5.43
C ILE A 106 20.77 -11.03 6.18
N SER A 107 20.55 -10.66 7.44
CA SER A 107 21.57 -9.95 8.19
C SER A 107 22.75 -10.84 8.51
N LEU A 108 22.50 -12.08 8.93
CA LEU A 108 23.58 -12.96 9.35
C LEU A 108 24.39 -13.48 8.18
N GLU A 109 23.74 -13.75 7.06
CA GLU A 109 24.48 -14.37 5.97
C GLU A 109 25.01 -13.39 4.95
N ASN A 110 24.41 -12.23 4.84
CA ASN A 110 24.77 -11.30 3.79
C ASN A 110 25.21 -9.94 4.29
N GLY A 111 25.15 -9.70 5.58
CA GLY A 111 25.65 -8.45 6.15
C GLY A 111 24.77 -7.24 5.93
N TYR A 112 23.54 -7.44 5.49
CA TYR A 112 22.66 -6.30 5.29
C TYR A 112 21.97 -5.92 6.58
N ASN A 113 21.69 -4.64 6.72
CA ASN A 113 20.97 -4.13 7.88
C ASN A 113 19.62 -3.67 7.37
N LEU A 114 18.59 -4.48 7.58
CA LEU A 114 17.28 -4.22 6.99
C LEU A 114 16.48 -3.23 7.82
N SER A 115 15.90 -2.25 7.16
CA SER A 115 14.99 -1.32 7.84
C SER A 115 13.58 -1.88 7.89
N THR A 116 13.06 -2.32 6.75
CA THR A 116 11.70 -2.86 6.69
C THR A 116 11.69 -4.06 5.77
N VAL A 117 10.69 -4.91 5.95
CA VAL A 117 10.49 -6.06 5.08
C VAL A 117 9.10 -5.92 4.47
N SER A 118 9.03 -6.01 3.16
CA SER A 118 7.75 -5.96 2.45
C SER A 118 7.75 -7.11 1.46
N LEU A 119 6.86 -8.06 1.66
CA LEU A 119 6.77 -9.23 0.80
C LEU A 119 5.40 -9.30 0.16
N THR A 120 5.36 -9.74 -1.07
CA THR A 120 4.10 -9.99 -1.74
C THR A 120 4.14 -11.42 -2.27
N LEU A 121 3.19 -12.21 -1.82
CA LEU A 121 3.05 -13.58 -2.29
C LEU A 121 1.94 -13.60 -3.33
N THR A 122 2.07 -14.42 -4.33
CA THR A 122 1.06 -14.49 -5.38
C THR A 122 0.52 -15.89 -5.49
N GLY A 123 -0.71 -15.98 -5.90
CA GLY A 123 -1.38 -17.27 -6.04
C GLY A 123 -2.87 -17.06 -6.13
N LEU A 124 -3.64 -17.99 -5.59
CA LEU A 124 -5.09 -17.87 -5.59
C LEU A 124 -5.59 -17.65 -4.18
N CYS A 125 -6.47 -16.70 -4.00
CA CYS A 125 -7.08 -16.44 -2.70
C CYS A 125 -8.01 -17.60 -2.35
N PRO A 126 -8.48 -17.69 -1.09
CA PRO A 126 -9.31 -18.81 -0.69
C PRO A 126 -10.55 -19.01 -1.58
N GLU A 127 -11.20 -17.92 -1.96
CA GLU A 127 -12.40 -18.05 -2.78
C GLU A 127 -12.07 -18.55 -4.17
N CYS A 128 -11.03 -18.01 -4.79
CA CYS A 128 -10.65 -18.44 -6.13
C CYS A 128 -10.06 -19.84 -6.12
N SER A 129 -9.38 -20.20 -5.04
CA SER A 129 -8.82 -21.52 -4.92
C SER A 129 -9.91 -22.58 -4.85
N GLU A 130 -11.01 -22.29 -4.14
CA GLU A 130 -12.11 -23.23 -4.06
C GLU A 130 -12.82 -23.37 -5.39
N GLN A 131 -12.92 -22.31 -6.16
CA GLN A 131 -13.61 -22.38 -7.43
C GLN A 131 -12.85 -23.22 -8.44
N LYS A 132 -11.58 -23.45 -8.23
CA LYS A 132 -10.83 -24.24 -9.17
C LYS A 132 -10.93 -25.72 -8.92
N ASN A 133 -11.52 -26.15 -7.85
CA ASN A 133 -11.68 -27.59 -7.59
C ASN A 133 -13.04 -28.11 -8.10
#